data_fa57f41e4bddb52788a2b0ddd343b736
#
_entry.id   fa57f41e4bddb52788a2b0ddd343b736
#
_cell.length_a   1.000
_cell.length_b   1.000
_cell.length_c   1.000
_cell.angle_alpha   90.00
_cell.angle_beta   90.00
_cell.angle_gamma   90.00
#
_symmetry.space_group_name_H-M   'P 1'
#
loop_
_entity.id
_entity.type
_entity.pdbx_description
1 polymer ?
#
loop_
_entity_poly.entity_id
_entity_poly.type
_entity_poly.pdbx_seq_one_letter_code
_entity_poly.pdbx_strand_id
1 'polypeptide(L)'
;MRPEVAQERRYLQGAPLGLELPGRIALRDPHCAWQWFEPEAAAEAFPAAHWLAAFLVLLGRYGNEEITLGFPEPITVRGRQAPALLRSAYRAMESSAERSARLAEELDDARRQLSADGQERAALAGCCAVQVLAARPTASSPGWLALVLAADGSVGLALRDPQYDELRRIAGH
;
A
#
# COMPACT_ATOMS: atom_id res chain seq x y z
N MET A 1 -19.89 -16.88 17.06
CA MET A 1 -19.00 -16.06 16.23
C MET A 1 -17.74 -16.84 16.00
N ARG A 2 -17.32 -17.05 14.73
CA ARG A 2 -16.10 -17.81 14.43
C ARG A 2 -14.88 -17.10 15.00
N PRO A 3 -13.89 -17.79 15.57
CA PRO A 3 -12.71 -17.17 16.18
C PRO A 3 -11.91 -16.32 15.17
N GLU A 4 -11.88 -16.70 13.91
CA GLU A 4 -11.24 -15.97 12.80
C GLU A 4 -11.82 -14.57 12.62
N VAL A 5 -13.14 -14.42 12.59
CA VAL A 5 -13.82 -13.11 12.46
C VAL A 5 -13.51 -12.19 13.63
N ALA A 6 -13.34 -12.74 14.83
CA ALA A 6 -12.97 -11.96 16.00
C ALA A 6 -11.52 -11.45 15.92
N GLN A 7 -10.63 -12.23 15.33
CA GLN A 7 -9.22 -11.91 15.15
C GLN A 7 -9.03 -10.83 14.08
N GLU A 8 -9.71 -10.95 12.94
CA GLU A 8 -9.73 -9.94 11.88
C GLU A 8 -10.27 -8.59 12.37
N ARG A 9 -11.36 -8.60 13.13
CA ARG A 9 -11.90 -7.39 13.75
C ARG A 9 -10.91 -6.70 14.68
N ARG A 10 -10.13 -7.46 15.46
CA ARG A 10 -9.09 -6.91 16.34
C ARG A 10 -7.95 -6.28 15.52
N TYR A 11 -7.52 -6.93 14.45
CA TYR A 11 -6.48 -6.41 13.57
C TYR A 11 -6.89 -5.09 12.91
N LEU A 12 -8.16 -4.97 12.52
CA LEU A 12 -8.71 -3.79 11.87
C LEU A 12 -9.12 -2.69 12.85
N GLN A 13 -9.23 -3.00 14.15
CA GLN A 13 -9.64 -2.02 15.15
C GLN A 13 -8.66 -0.85 15.22
N GLY A 14 -9.16 0.36 14.92
CA GLY A 14 -8.35 1.59 14.89
C GLY A 14 -7.37 1.70 13.72
N ALA A 15 -7.46 0.82 12.71
CA ALA A 15 -6.62 0.94 11.53
C ALA A 15 -6.92 2.24 10.77
N PRO A 16 -5.91 3.06 10.44
CA PRO A 16 -6.11 4.25 9.62
C PRO A 16 -6.36 3.81 8.16
N LEU A 17 -7.58 3.92 7.70
CA LEU A 17 -7.96 3.58 6.31
C LEU A 17 -7.73 4.76 5.36
N GLY A 18 -7.55 5.96 5.90
CA GLY A 18 -7.22 7.17 5.17
C GLY A 18 -5.72 7.36 4.98
N LEU A 19 -5.36 8.43 4.30
CA LEU A 19 -3.99 8.86 4.09
C LEU A 19 -3.94 10.38 4.17
N GLU A 20 -2.93 10.91 4.86
CA GLU A 20 -2.60 12.33 4.84
C GLU A 20 -1.47 12.56 3.85
N LEU A 21 -1.67 13.47 2.91
CA LEU A 21 -0.63 13.96 2.00
C LEU A 21 -0.54 15.48 2.13
N PRO A 22 0.65 16.06 1.93
CA PRO A 22 0.82 17.50 1.94
C PRO A 22 0.03 18.16 0.80
N GLY A 23 -0.65 19.23 1.12
CA GLY A 23 -1.59 19.87 0.23
C GLY A 23 -3.04 19.47 0.54
N ARG A 24 -3.97 20.35 0.23
CA ARG A 24 -5.40 20.06 0.41
C ARG A 24 -5.85 19.13 -0.72
N ILE A 25 -5.71 17.83 -0.53
CA ILE A 25 -6.44 16.85 -1.34
C ILE A 25 -7.92 16.93 -0.92
N ALA A 26 -8.55 18.03 -1.24
CA ALA A 26 -9.87 18.37 -0.73
C ALA A 26 -11.00 17.69 -1.50
N LEU A 27 -10.74 17.10 -2.65
CA LEU A 27 -11.78 16.53 -3.51
C LEU A 27 -11.33 15.18 -4.02
N ARG A 28 -11.66 14.16 -3.25
CA ARG A 28 -11.62 12.77 -3.68
C ARG A 28 -12.76 12.56 -4.68
N ASP A 29 -12.51 12.81 -5.94
CA ASP A 29 -13.45 12.46 -7.00
C ASP A 29 -13.18 11.00 -7.42
N PRO A 30 -14.04 10.04 -7.03
CA PRO A 30 -13.87 8.64 -7.41
C PRO A 30 -13.99 8.43 -8.93
N HIS A 31 -14.41 9.44 -9.69
CA HIS A 31 -14.52 9.40 -11.15
C HIS A 31 -13.26 9.93 -11.85
N CYS A 32 -12.30 10.51 -11.12
CA CYS A 32 -11.03 10.89 -11.72
C CYS A 32 -10.29 9.67 -12.26
N ALA A 33 -9.68 9.83 -13.43
CA ALA A 33 -8.82 8.81 -14.00
C ALA A 33 -7.55 8.62 -13.17
N TRP A 34 -7.06 7.39 -13.10
CA TRP A 34 -5.76 7.10 -12.54
C TRP A 34 -4.66 7.71 -13.41
N GLN A 35 -3.68 8.27 -12.77
CA GLN A 35 -2.51 8.82 -13.41
C GLN A 35 -1.30 7.99 -12.99
N TRP A 36 -0.46 7.67 -13.94
CA TRP A 36 0.64 6.75 -13.81
C TRP A 36 1.98 7.47 -13.81
N PHE A 37 2.85 7.08 -12.89
CA PHE A 37 4.21 7.57 -12.76
C PHE A 37 5.18 6.40 -12.67
N GLU A 38 6.17 6.38 -13.54
CA GLU A 38 7.28 5.45 -13.47
C GLU A 38 8.44 6.14 -12.77
N PRO A 39 9.05 5.52 -11.75
CA PRO A 39 10.28 6.04 -11.15
C PRO A 39 11.41 6.03 -12.19
N GLU A 40 12.18 7.10 -12.27
CA GLU A 40 13.34 7.16 -13.17
C GLU A 40 14.41 6.09 -12.87
N ALA A 41 14.49 5.64 -11.62
CA ALA A 41 15.43 4.64 -11.14
C ALA A 41 14.99 3.18 -11.36
N ALA A 42 13.93 2.91 -12.13
CA ALA A 42 13.40 1.55 -12.36
C ALA A 42 14.35 0.64 -13.18
N ALA A 43 15.55 1.08 -13.50
CA ALA A 43 16.53 0.29 -14.26
C ALA A 43 17.17 -0.86 -13.47
N GLU A 44 17.04 -0.91 -12.15
CA GLU A 44 17.52 -2.00 -11.31
C GLU A 44 16.34 -2.73 -10.69
N ALA A 45 16.24 -4.04 -10.93
CA ALA A 45 15.20 -4.90 -10.42
C ALA A 45 15.34 -5.10 -8.91
N PHE A 46 14.91 -4.12 -8.11
CA PHE A 46 14.80 -4.30 -6.66
C PHE A 46 13.66 -5.26 -6.32
N PRO A 47 13.82 -6.10 -5.28
CA PRO A 47 12.75 -6.96 -4.80
C PRO A 47 11.49 -6.16 -4.39
N ALA A 48 10.31 -6.73 -4.59
CA ALA A 48 9.03 -6.12 -4.20
C ALA A 48 8.99 -5.62 -2.74
N ALA A 49 9.65 -6.34 -1.83
CA ALA A 49 9.77 -5.92 -0.42
C ALA A 49 10.55 -4.61 -0.23
N HIS A 50 11.50 -4.33 -1.10
CA HIS A 50 12.28 -3.09 -1.06
C HIS A 50 11.42 -1.89 -1.47
N TRP A 51 10.69 -2.03 -2.56
CA TRP A 51 9.76 -1.01 -3.02
C TRP A 51 8.66 -0.73 -2.00
N LEU A 52 8.13 -1.79 -1.39
CA LEU A 52 7.13 -1.66 -0.33
C LEU A 52 7.68 -0.92 0.89
N ALA A 53 8.91 -1.24 1.33
CA ALA A 53 9.56 -0.53 2.43
C ALA A 53 9.82 0.94 2.09
N ALA A 54 10.31 1.24 0.89
CA ALA A 54 10.54 2.61 0.44
C ALA A 54 9.24 3.42 0.37
N PHE A 55 8.17 2.81 -0.12
CA PHE A 55 6.85 3.41 -0.19
C PHE A 55 6.28 3.75 1.20
N LEU A 56 6.42 2.85 2.18
CA LEU A 56 6.03 3.11 3.57
C LEU A 56 6.82 4.28 4.19
N VAL A 57 8.12 4.37 3.88
CA VAL A 57 8.94 5.51 4.32
C VAL A 57 8.46 6.81 3.72
N LEU A 58 8.19 6.79 2.42
CA LEU A 58 7.68 7.96 1.71
C LEU A 58 6.41 8.48 2.37
N LEU A 59 5.43 7.60 2.57
CA LEU A 59 4.15 7.97 3.20
C LEU A 59 4.32 8.46 4.64
N GLY A 60 5.22 7.83 5.41
CA GLY A 60 5.52 8.25 6.77
C GLY A 60 6.13 9.64 6.86
N ARG A 61 7.00 10.01 5.90
CA ARG A 61 7.59 11.36 5.82
C ARG A 61 6.55 12.44 5.53
N TYR A 62 5.40 12.07 4.99
CA TYR A 62 4.26 12.97 4.77
C TYR A 62 3.31 13.06 5.98
N GLY A 63 3.72 12.58 7.14
CA GLY A 63 2.99 12.76 8.40
C GLY A 63 2.13 11.56 8.80
N ASN A 64 2.16 10.48 8.06
CA ASN A 64 1.40 9.28 8.41
C ASN A 64 2.19 8.43 9.42
N GLU A 65 1.85 8.51 10.70
CA GLU A 65 2.50 7.72 11.75
C GLU A 65 2.19 6.23 11.64
N GLU A 66 1.01 5.88 11.18
CA GLU A 66 0.59 4.53 10.86
C GLU A 66 -0.11 4.50 9.49
N ILE A 67 0.16 3.46 8.71
CA ILE A 67 -0.33 3.30 7.35
C ILE A 67 -0.98 1.94 7.21
N THR A 68 -2.16 1.89 6.58
CA THR A 68 -2.81 0.64 6.20
C THR A 68 -2.81 0.52 4.68
N LEU A 69 -2.15 -0.52 4.17
CA LEU A 69 -2.10 -0.84 2.75
C LEU A 69 -3.10 -1.95 2.42
N GLY A 70 -3.85 -1.79 1.35
CA GLY A 70 -4.72 -2.82 0.79
C GLY A 70 -4.04 -3.60 -0.32
N PHE A 71 -4.18 -4.92 -0.34
CA PHE A 71 -3.72 -5.81 -1.41
C PHE A 71 -4.94 -6.53 -1.99
N PRO A 72 -5.67 -5.91 -2.93
CA PRO A 72 -6.89 -6.51 -3.48
C PRO A 72 -6.61 -7.75 -4.32
N GLU A 73 -5.40 -7.86 -4.87
CA GLU A 73 -4.94 -8.96 -5.69
C GLU A 73 -3.80 -9.73 -5.02
N PRO A 74 -3.60 -11.02 -5.33
CA PRO A 74 -2.46 -11.77 -4.84
C PRO A 74 -1.14 -11.20 -5.36
N ILE A 75 -0.30 -10.72 -4.46
CA ILE A 75 1.05 -10.22 -4.76
C ILE A 75 2.05 -11.02 -3.92
N THR A 76 3.16 -11.41 -4.54
CA THR A 76 4.23 -12.11 -3.83
C THR A 76 5.22 -11.12 -3.24
N VAL A 77 5.36 -11.13 -1.92
CA VAL A 77 6.37 -10.35 -1.19
C VAL A 77 7.21 -11.31 -0.36
N ARG A 78 8.53 -11.30 -0.57
CA ARG A 78 9.48 -12.19 0.11
C ARG A 78 9.14 -13.69 -0.09
N GLY A 79 8.75 -14.08 -1.32
CA GLY A 79 8.44 -15.46 -1.66
C GLY A 79 7.12 -15.99 -1.11
N ARG A 80 6.29 -15.14 -0.51
CA ARG A 80 4.98 -15.50 0.03
C ARG A 80 3.91 -14.53 -0.44
N GLN A 81 2.68 -14.99 -0.50
CA GLN A 81 1.54 -14.13 -0.81
C GLN A 81 1.37 -13.06 0.26
N ALA A 82 1.21 -11.80 -0.15
CA ALA A 82 0.88 -10.69 0.73
C ALA A 82 -0.49 -10.91 1.41
N PRO A 83 -0.70 -10.44 2.64
CA PRO A 83 -2.02 -10.44 3.28
C PRO A 83 -2.99 -9.53 2.52
N ALA A 84 -4.28 -9.59 2.83
CA ALA A 84 -5.28 -8.67 2.26
C ALA A 84 -5.04 -7.21 2.69
N LEU A 85 -4.55 -7.03 3.92
CA LEU A 85 -4.19 -5.75 4.52
C LEU A 85 -2.85 -5.85 5.24
N LEU A 86 -2.09 -4.77 5.23
CA LEU A 86 -0.88 -4.60 6.03
C LEU A 86 -0.97 -3.28 6.79
N ARG A 87 -0.85 -3.34 8.12
CA ARG A 87 -0.65 -2.16 8.96
C ARG A 87 0.84 -2.02 9.25
N SER A 88 1.38 -0.83 9.09
CA SER A 88 2.78 -0.55 9.37
C SER A 88 2.92 0.81 10.02
N ALA A 89 3.70 0.89 11.09
CA ALA A 89 4.02 2.14 11.75
C ALA A 89 5.27 2.77 11.13
N TYR A 90 5.24 4.08 10.93
CA TYR A 90 6.43 4.82 10.52
C TYR A 90 7.34 5.10 11.72
N ARG A 91 8.64 4.85 11.55
CA ARG A 91 9.67 5.15 12.56
C ARG A 91 10.81 5.90 11.89
N ALA A 92 10.91 7.20 12.18
CA ALA A 92 11.83 8.12 11.50
C ALA A 92 13.31 7.74 11.62
N MET A 93 13.72 7.18 12.77
CA MET A 93 15.11 6.84 13.07
C MET A 93 15.48 5.39 12.76
N GLU A 94 14.57 4.63 12.18
CA GLU A 94 14.78 3.22 11.85
C GLU A 94 15.71 3.09 10.63
N SER A 95 16.75 2.29 10.74
CA SER A 95 17.61 1.95 9.61
C SER A 95 16.88 1.10 8.57
N SER A 96 17.44 1.02 7.36
CA SER A 96 16.87 0.19 6.29
C SER A 96 16.81 -1.30 6.66
N ALA A 97 17.83 -1.81 7.40
CA ALA A 97 17.88 -3.20 7.85
C ALA A 97 16.80 -3.49 8.90
N GLU A 98 16.67 -2.65 9.92
CA GLU A 98 15.63 -2.77 10.95
C GLU A 98 14.22 -2.70 10.35
N ARG A 99 14.01 -1.78 9.42
CA ARG A 99 12.74 -1.65 8.70
C ARG A 99 12.40 -2.89 7.90
N SER A 100 13.38 -3.45 7.19
CA SER A 100 13.19 -4.68 6.42
C SER A 100 12.86 -5.88 7.31
N ALA A 101 13.47 -5.98 8.47
CA ALA A 101 13.17 -7.01 9.46
C ALA A 101 11.75 -6.85 10.02
N ARG A 102 11.40 -5.64 10.46
CA ARG A 102 10.06 -5.33 10.97
C ARG A 102 8.97 -5.56 9.93
N LEU A 103 9.18 -5.13 8.69
CA LEU A 103 8.23 -5.38 7.59
C LEU A 103 7.98 -6.88 7.38
N ALA A 104 9.02 -7.71 7.54
CA ALA A 104 8.86 -9.16 7.46
C ALA A 104 7.96 -9.70 8.57
N GLU A 105 8.17 -9.23 9.81
CA GLU A 105 7.35 -9.61 10.97
C GLU A 105 5.89 -9.13 10.81
N GLU A 106 5.68 -7.88 10.40
CA GLU A 106 4.36 -7.31 10.16
C GLU A 106 3.59 -8.07 9.06
N LEU A 107 4.27 -8.46 7.96
CA LEU A 107 3.68 -9.28 6.91
C LEU A 107 3.30 -10.67 7.41
N ASP A 108 4.14 -11.31 8.20
CA ASP A 108 3.85 -12.64 8.76
C ASP A 108 2.73 -12.58 9.81
N ASP A 109 2.68 -11.54 10.61
CA ASP A 109 1.59 -11.30 11.55
C ASP A 109 0.25 -11.09 10.84
N ALA A 110 0.23 -10.21 9.83
CA ALA A 110 -0.97 -9.97 9.05
C ALA A 110 -1.48 -11.24 8.36
N ARG A 111 -0.58 -12.08 7.80
CA ARG A 111 -0.95 -13.37 7.21
C ARG A 111 -1.59 -14.31 8.21
N ARG A 112 -1.11 -14.33 9.46
CA ARG A 112 -1.69 -15.17 10.52
C ARG A 112 -3.07 -14.69 10.97
N GLN A 113 -3.32 -13.39 10.85
CA GLN A 113 -4.55 -12.76 11.35
C GLN A 113 -5.63 -12.60 10.28
N LEU A 114 -5.25 -12.59 9.02
CA LEU A 114 -6.13 -12.34 7.88
C LEU A 114 -6.09 -13.53 6.91
N SER A 115 -6.98 -14.47 7.11
CA SER A 115 -7.15 -15.65 6.25
C SER A 115 -8.24 -15.47 5.18
N ALA A 116 -8.41 -14.23 4.70
CA ALA A 116 -9.46 -13.86 3.77
C ALA A 116 -9.36 -14.61 2.42
N ASP A 117 -10.48 -15.11 1.92
CA ASP A 117 -10.60 -15.60 0.55
C ASP A 117 -10.50 -14.47 -0.48
N GLY A 118 -10.53 -14.79 -1.77
CA GLY A 118 -10.33 -13.79 -2.82
C GLY A 118 -11.38 -12.67 -2.83
N GLN A 119 -12.63 -12.97 -2.51
CA GLN A 119 -13.69 -11.96 -2.47
C GLN A 119 -13.61 -11.10 -1.20
N GLU A 120 -13.39 -11.72 -0.07
CA GLU A 120 -13.17 -11.03 1.21
C GLU A 120 -11.91 -10.17 1.18
N ARG A 121 -10.83 -10.66 0.57
CA ARG A 121 -9.60 -9.92 0.32
C ARG A 121 -9.86 -8.62 -0.44
N ALA A 122 -10.56 -8.69 -1.57
CA ALA A 122 -10.86 -7.54 -2.39
C ALA A 122 -11.74 -6.51 -1.64
N ALA A 123 -12.70 -6.98 -0.85
CA ALA A 123 -13.57 -6.13 -0.05
C ALA A 123 -12.79 -5.41 1.07
N LEU A 124 -11.95 -6.12 1.82
CA LEU A 124 -11.11 -5.55 2.88
C LEU A 124 -10.11 -4.54 2.32
N ALA A 125 -9.36 -4.93 1.29
CA ALA A 125 -8.41 -4.05 0.65
C ALA A 125 -9.07 -2.81 0.06
N GLY A 126 -10.26 -2.95 -0.52
CA GLY A 126 -11.04 -1.85 -1.10
C GLY A 126 -11.41 -0.74 -0.12
N CYS A 127 -11.39 -1.00 1.19
CA CYS A 127 -11.61 0.01 2.22
C CYS A 127 -10.42 0.97 2.40
N CYS A 128 -9.21 0.58 1.95
CA CYS A 128 -8.01 1.38 2.14
C CYS A 128 -7.86 2.46 1.07
N ALA A 129 -7.44 3.65 1.49
CA ALA A 129 -7.08 4.74 0.58
C ALA A 129 -5.85 4.39 -0.28
N VAL A 130 -4.92 3.60 0.30
CA VAL A 130 -3.66 3.20 -0.32
C VAL A 130 -3.70 1.73 -0.70
N GLN A 131 -3.36 1.43 -1.94
CA GLN A 131 -3.37 0.09 -2.50
C GLN A 131 -1.97 -0.35 -2.93
N VAL A 132 -1.74 -1.67 -2.92
CA VAL A 132 -0.61 -2.28 -3.63
C VAL A 132 -1.19 -3.21 -4.68
N LEU A 133 -0.91 -2.94 -5.95
CA LEU A 133 -1.53 -3.58 -7.11
C LEU A 133 -0.50 -4.39 -7.91
N ALA A 134 -0.94 -5.48 -8.53
CA ALA A 134 -0.12 -6.31 -9.41
C ALA A 134 -0.07 -5.77 -10.85
N ALA A 135 -0.94 -4.82 -11.19
CA ALA A 135 -1.01 -4.21 -12.52
C ALA A 135 -1.47 -2.75 -12.42
N ARG A 136 -1.33 -2.01 -13.49
CA ARG A 136 -1.84 -0.62 -13.57
C ARG A 136 -3.32 -0.58 -13.24
N PRO A 137 -3.75 0.36 -12.38
CA PRO A 137 -5.15 0.44 -11.98
C PRO A 137 -6.05 0.84 -13.15
N THR A 138 -7.27 0.34 -13.09
CA THR A 138 -8.36 0.69 -14.00
C THR A 138 -9.33 1.67 -13.34
N ALA A 139 -10.32 2.16 -14.06
CA ALA A 139 -11.35 3.04 -13.50
C ALA A 139 -12.08 2.41 -12.30
N SER A 140 -12.20 1.08 -12.25
CA SER A 140 -12.85 0.33 -11.18
C SER A 140 -11.93 -0.07 -10.02
N SER A 141 -10.61 0.14 -10.13
CA SER A 141 -9.69 -0.19 -9.05
C SER A 141 -9.99 0.64 -7.80
N PRO A 142 -9.97 0.03 -6.60
CA PRO A 142 -10.25 0.74 -5.36
C PRO A 142 -9.11 1.68 -4.96
N GLY A 143 -9.38 2.55 -3.99
CA GLY A 143 -8.39 3.48 -3.46
C GLY A 143 -8.17 4.72 -4.34
N TRP A 144 -7.16 5.48 -4.01
CA TRP A 144 -6.81 6.71 -4.72
C TRP A 144 -5.30 6.96 -4.82
N LEU A 145 -4.47 6.21 -4.09
CA LEU A 145 -3.03 6.10 -4.27
C LEU A 145 -2.65 4.62 -4.35
N ALA A 146 -1.84 4.25 -5.31
CA ALA A 146 -1.39 2.88 -5.46
C ALA A 146 0.11 2.79 -5.75
N LEU A 147 0.79 1.86 -5.06
CA LEU A 147 2.05 1.31 -5.51
C LEU A 147 1.74 0.13 -6.43
N VAL A 148 2.28 0.11 -7.62
CA VAL A 148 2.14 -1.01 -8.54
C VAL A 148 3.44 -1.79 -8.57
N LEU A 149 3.32 -3.10 -8.31
CA LEU A 149 4.42 -4.08 -8.34
C LEU A 149 4.06 -5.16 -9.34
N ALA A 150 4.33 -4.91 -10.61
CA ALA A 150 3.93 -5.82 -11.67
C ALA A 150 4.81 -7.08 -11.74
N ALA A 151 4.22 -8.17 -12.26
CA ALA A 151 4.91 -9.46 -12.37
C ALA A 151 6.11 -9.44 -13.33
N ASP A 152 6.13 -8.51 -14.28
CA ASP A 152 7.25 -8.28 -15.21
C ASP A 152 8.41 -7.49 -14.59
N GLY A 153 8.28 -7.11 -13.30
CA GLY A 153 9.26 -6.31 -12.57
C GLY A 153 9.07 -4.80 -12.72
N SER A 154 8.10 -4.35 -13.53
CA SER A 154 7.79 -2.92 -13.60
C SER A 154 7.18 -2.43 -12.29
N VAL A 155 7.61 -1.24 -11.87
CA VAL A 155 7.16 -0.59 -10.65
C VAL A 155 6.67 0.81 -11.00
N GLY A 156 5.67 1.28 -10.31
CA GLY A 156 5.20 2.64 -10.47
C GLY A 156 4.23 3.08 -9.40
N LEU A 157 3.95 4.36 -9.40
CA LEU A 157 2.91 4.96 -8.56
C LEU A 157 1.73 5.36 -9.43
N ALA A 158 0.54 5.15 -8.91
CA ALA A 158 -0.69 5.60 -9.53
C ALA A 158 -1.49 6.44 -8.54
N LEU A 159 -2.07 7.51 -9.04
CA LEU A 159 -2.84 8.43 -8.23
C LEU A 159 -4.13 8.81 -8.92
N ARG A 160 -5.16 8.99 -8.12
CA ARG A 160 -6.48 9.44 -8.54
C ARG A 160 -6.76 10.81 -7.92
N ASP A 161 -6.17 11.86 -8.48
CA ASP A 161 -6.42 13.24 -8.06
C ASP A 161 -6.10 14.23 -9.20
N PRO A 162 -6.91 15.27 -9.43
CA PRO A 162 -6.62 16.31 -10.40
C PRO A 162 -5.58 17.35 -9.93
N GLN A 163 -5.19 17.38 -8.67
CA GLN A 163 -4.26 18.38 -8.12
C GLN A 163 -2.82 17.86 -8.00
N TYR A 164 -2.17 17.78 -9.04
CA TYR A 164 -1.12 16.96 -9.50
C TYR A 164 0.31 17.33 -9.21
N ASP A 165 0.64 18.60 -9.09
CA ASP A 165 2.04 19.06 -9.14
C ASP A 165 2.87 18.64 -7.91
N GLU A 166 2.22 18.46 -6.76
CA GLU A 166 2.89 18.03 -5.54
C GLU A 166 3.31 16.55 -5.63
N LEU A 167 2.50 15.75 -6.25
CA LEU A 167 2.71 14.29 -6.33
C LEU A 167 3.64 13.88 -7.46
N ARG A 168 3.85 14.72 -8.47
CA ARG A 168 4.97 14.59 -9.40
C ARG A 168 6.31 14.67 -8.68
N ARG A 169 6.42 15.49 -7.63
CA ARG A 169 7.62 15.57 -6.80
C ARG A 169 7.84 14.29 -6.00
N ILE A 170 6.75 13.64 -5.53
CA ILE A 170 6.82 12.37 -4.79
C ILE A 170 7.33 11.24 -5.69
N ALA A 171 6.87 11.19 -6.92
CA ALA A 171 7.28 10.16 -7.88
C ALA A 171 8.73 10.33 -8.37
N GLY A 172 9.30 11.54 -8.27
CA GLY A 172 10.68 11.85 -8.65
C GLY A 172 11.71 11.66 -7.52
N HIS A 173 11.28 11.25 -6.33
CA HIS A 173 12.13 10.93 -5.18
C HIS A 173 12.17 9.42 -4.93
#